data_28b42e8074ce25ae0cbb20dfa8b6e218
#
_entry.id   28b42e8074ce25ae0cbb20dfa8b6e218
#
_cell.length_a   1.000
_cell.length_b   1.000
_cell.length_c   1.000
_cell.angle_alpha   90.00
_cell.angle_beta   90.00
_cell.angle_gamma   90.00
#
_symmetry.space_group_name_H-M   'P 1'
#
loop_
_entity.id
_entity.type
_entity.pdbx_description
1 polymer ?
#
loop_
_entity_poly.entity_id
_entity_poly.type
_entity_poly.pdbx_seq_one_letter_code
_entity_poly.pdbx_strand_id
1 'polypeptide(L)'
;NAEILGHKFNQLTDDVAVHHGSLSREERTLIEDQFKAKGLRAIVCTSTLELGIDIGHVDLVIQYLSPRQVSSLIQRVGRSGHKLDLVSKGVIVTAFPDDTMEAITATQRAYKGMLEPLHIHENALDVLAHQVVGILMDKGRTTLEQALQILKRAYPYRSLTREKLLDVVNYVHK
;
A
#
# COMPACT_ATOMS: atom_id res chain seq x y z
N ASN A 1 9.52 -9.18 12.67
CA ASN A 1 8.84 -8.58 13.85
C ASN A 1 7.37 -9.04 13.97
N ALA A 2 6.60 -9.13 12.87
CA ALA A 2 5.19 -9.58 12.93
C ALA A 2 5.08 -11.03 13.44
N GLU A 3 5.93 -11.93 12.95
CA GLU A 3 6.00 -13.32 13.38
C GLU A 3 6.28 -13.47 14.89
N ILE A 4 7.29 -12.72 15.39
CA ILE A 4 7.65 -12.75 16.83
C ILE A 4 6.47 -12.27 17.68
N LEU A 5 5.81 -11.21 17.23
CA LEU A 5 4.66 -10.65 17.93
C LEU A 5 3.47 -11.62 17.90
N GLY A 6 3.18 -12.19 16.72
CA GLY A 6 2.12 -13.18 16.56
C GLY A 6 2.37 -14.43 17.41
N HIS A 7 3.60 -14.95 17.42
CA HIS A 7 3.96 -16.07 18.27
C HIS A 7 3.73 -15.79 19.77
N LYS A 8 4.07 -14.58 20.23
CA LYS A 8 3.80 -14.17 21.62
C LYS A 8 2.31 -14.09 21.92
N PHE A 9 1.51 -13.58 21.00
CA PHE A 9 0.05 -13.54 21.18
C PHE A 9 -0.56 -14.93 21.19
N ASN A 10 -0.08 -15.85 20.33
CA ASN A 10 -0.57 -17.23 20.28
C ASN A 10 -0.22 -18.05 21.53
N GLN A 11 0.70 -17.58 22.39
CA GLN A 11 0.91 -18.14 23.73
C GLN A 11 -0.20 -17.74 24.72
N LEU A 12 -0.98 -16.71 24.39
CA LEU A 12 -2.04 -16.17 25.25
C LEU A 12 -3.44 -16.52 24.74
N THR A 13 -3.60 -16.70 23.44
CA THR A 13 -4.89 -16.98 22.78
C THR A 13 -4.66 -17.57 21.39
N ASP A 14 -5.53 -18.46 20.95
CA ASP A 14 -5.49 -19.09 19.63
C ASP A 14 -6.20 -18.26 18.53
N ASP A 15 -6.78 -17.11 18.90
CA ASP A 15 -7.63 -16.30 18.01
C ASP A 15 -6.86 -15.20 17.26
N VAL A 16 -5.52 -15.33 17.13
CA VAL A 16 -4.66 -14.35 16.48
C VAL A 16 -3.92 -14.98 15.31
N ALA A 17 -3.98 -14.36 14.14
CA ALA A 17 -3.21 -14.76 12.98
C ALA A 17 -2.15 -13.72 12.59
N VAL A 18 -1.13 -14.15 11.84
CA VAL A 18 -0.09 -13.28 11.28
C VAL A 18 -0.29 -13.15 9.78
N HIS A 19 -0.21 -11.92 9.26
CA HIS A 19 -0.40 -11.63 7.84
C HIS A 19 0.71 -10.73 7.30
N HIS A 20 1.54 -11.25 6.40
CA HIS A 20 2.63 -10.50 5.76
C HIS A 20 2.91 -11.00 4.33
N GLY A 21 3.71 -10.23 3.58
CA GLY A 21 3.98 -10.48 2.17
C GLY A 21 4.75 -11.77 1.85
N SER A 22 5.41 -12.40 2.84
CA SER A 22 6.13 -13.67 2.63
C SER A 22 5.24 -14.92 2.73
N LEU A 23 3.98 -14.76 3.19
CA LEU A 23 3.00 -15.84 3.15
C LEU A 23 2.52 -16.07 1.71
N SER A 24 2.14 -17.30 1.39
CA SER A 24 1.49 -17.62 0.13
C SER A 24 0.18 -16.84 -0.05
N ARG A 25 -0.28 -16.73 -1.28
CA ARG A 25 -1.55 -16.05 -1.56
C ARG A 25 -2.72 -16.76 -0.89
N GLU A 26 -2.70 -18.08 -0.93
CA GLU A 26 -3.72 -18.97 -0.35
C GLU A 26 -3.84 -18.77 1.17
N GLU A 27 -2.70 -18.76 1.87
CA GLU A 27 -2.66 -18.53 3.33
C GLU A 27 -3.19 -17.14 3.68
N ARG A 28 -2.80 -16.10 2.94
CA ARG A 28 -3.31 -14.75 3.19
C ARG A 28 -4.82 -14.67 3.02
N THR A 29 -5.35 -15.22 1.92
CA THR A 29 -6.79 -15.24 1.67
C THR A 29 -7.54 -16.00 2.76
N LEU A 30 -7.02 -17.14 3.22
CA LEU A 30 -7.62 -17.91 4.31
C LEU A 30 -7.72 -17.09 5.60
N ILE A 31 -6.66 -16.37 5.98
CA ILE A 31 -6.64 -15.51 7.17
C ILE A 31 -7.65 -14.36 7.03
N GLU A 32 -7.71 -13.73 5.86
CA GLU A 32 -8.66 -12.66 5.55
C GLU A 32 -10.11 -13.15 5.69
N ASP A 33 -10.41 -14.31 5.13
CA ASP A 33 -11.76 -14.92 5.19
C ASP A 33 -12.14 -15.34 6.62
N GLN A 34 -11.20 -15.91 7.37
CA GLN A 34 -11.42 -16.26 8.78
C GLN A 34 -11.69 -15.00 9.63
N PHE A 35 -10.98 -13.90 9.38
CA PHE A 35 -11.20 -12.65 10.09
C PHE A 35 -12.56 -12.03 9.74
N LYS A 36 -12.95 -12.02 8.46
CA LYS A 36 -14.29 -11.59 8.02
C LYS A 36 -15.40 -12.40 8.68
N ALA A 37 -15.20 -13.71 8.77
CA ALA A 37 -16.15 -14.61 9.44
C ALA A 37 -16.15 -14.50 10.97
N LYS A 38 -15.33 -13.58 11.54
CA LYS A 38 -15.15 -13.41 13.01
C LYS A 38 -14.59 -14.66 13.71
N GLY A 39 -13.89 -15.51 12.98
CA GLY A 39 -13.14 -16.63 13.52
C GLY A 39 -11.82 -16.24 14.18
N LEU A 40 -11.35 -15.02 13.91
CA LEU A 40 -10.16 -14.44 14.53
C LEU A 40 -10.53 -13.15 15.24
N ARG A 41 -9.93 -12.92 16.42
CA ARG A 41 -10.07 -11.69 17.20
C ARG A 41 -9.09 -10.61 16.77
N ALA A 42 -7.93 -10.99 16.27
CA ALA A 42 -6.91 -10.04 15.81
C ALA A 42 -6.05 -10.62 14.67
N ILE A 43 -5.51 -9.70 13.88
CA ILE A 43 -4.46 -9.99 12.89
C ILE A 43 -3.25 -9.12 13.21
N VAL A 44 -2.08 -9.75 13.36
CA VAL A 44 -0.79 -9.06 13.40
C VAL A 44 -0.26 -8.97 11.97
N CYS A 45 -0.20 -7.77 11.42
CA CYS A 45 0.20 -7.60 10.01
C CYS A 45 1.31 -6.57 9.81
N THR A 46 1.97 -6.66 8.68
CA THR A 46 2.81 -5.60 8.14
C THR A 46 1.94 -4.61 7.34
N SER A 47 2.50 -3.88 6.39
CA SER A 47 1.74 -2.98 5.49
C SER A 47 0.77 -3.70 4.53
N THR A 48 0.71 -5.03 4.56
CA THR A 48 -0.13 -5.82 3.63
C THR A 48 -1.62 -5.52 3.72
N LEU A 49 -2.12 -5.09 4.88
CA LEU A 49 -3.52 -4.70 5.09
C LEU A 49 -3.74 -3.18 5.09
N GLU A 50 -2.72 -2.41 4.71
CA GLU A 50 -2.79 -0.94 4.66
C GLU A 50 -3.68 -0.45 3.52
N LEU A 51 -3.61 -1.09 2.34
CA LEU A 51 -4.27 -0.64 1.12
C LEU A 51 -5.24 -1.67 0.55
N GLY A 52 -6.43 -1.18 0.18
CA GLY A 52 -7.30 -1.76 -0.86
C GLY A 52 -7.95 -3.11 -0.60
N ILE A 53 -7.69 -3.75 0.53
CA ILE A 53 -8.26 -5.06 0.83
C ILE A 53 -9.49 -4.87 1.72
N ASP A 54 -10.60 -5.48 1.33
CA ASP A 54 -11.75 -5.61 2.21
C ASP A 54 -11.48 -6.73 3.21
N ILE A 55 -11.21 -6.37 4.46
CA ILE A 55 -10.98 -7.28 5.58
C ILE A 55 -12.19 -7.38 6.51
N GLY A 56 -13.31 -6.76 6.13
CA GLY A 56 -14.50 -6.72 6.97
C GLY A 56 -14.42 -5.68 8.09
N HIS A 57 -15.12 -5.94 9.19
CA HIS A 57 -15.22 -4.98 10.30
C HIS A 57 -14.03 -5.05 11.23
N VAL A 58 -13.36 -3.92 11.40
CA VAL A 58 -12.26 -3.71 12.37
C VAL A 58 -12.71 -2.70 13.41
N ASP A 59 -12.70 -3.08 14.68
CA ASP A 59 -13.10 -2.20 15.79
C ASP A 59 -12.00 -1.22 16.19
N LEU A 60 -10.74 -1.68 16.15
CA LEU A 60 -9.57 -0.95 16.61
C LEU A 60 -8.33 -1.32 15.80
N VAL A 61 -7.56 -0.33 15.42
CA VAL A 61 -6.21 -0.52 14.88
C VAL A 61 -5.18 -0.19 15.96
N ILE A 62 -4.26 -1.12 16.23
CA ILE A 62 -3.12 -0.89 17.11
C ILE A 62 -1.88 -0.77 16.25
N GLN A 63 -1.31 0.42 16.19
CA GLN A 63 -0.06 0.70 15.48
C GLN A 63 1.11 0.50 16.45
N TYR A 64 1.93 -0.50 16.20
CA TYR A 64 3.17 -0.71 16.95
C TYR A 64 4.30 0.10 16.32
N LEU A 65 4.93 0.96 17.11
CA LEU A 65 5.89 2.01 16.76
C LEU A 65 5.27 3.12 15.88
N SER A 66 6.05 4.18 15.64
CA SER A 66 5.63 5.27 14.75
C SER A 66 5.35 4.77 13.33
N PRO A 67 4.27 5.24 12.69
CA PRO A 67 4.00 4.93 11.29
C PRO A 67 4.97 5.63 10.32
N ARG A 68 5.78 6.58 10.80
CA ARG A 68 6.72 7.45 10.06
C ARG A 68 6.05 8.39 9.04
N GLN A 69 4.96 7.98 8.44
CA GLN A 69 4.20 8.77 7.47
C GLN A 69 2.77 8.98 7.96
N VAL A 70 2.27 10.19 7.79
CA VAL A 70 0.90 10.58 8.17
C VAL A 70 -0.11 9.83 7.29
N SER A 71 0.19 9.70 6.00
CA SER A 71 -0.62 8.94 5.04
C SER A 71 -0.81 7.49 5.46
N SER A 72 0.27 6.81 5.86
CA SER A 72 0.22 5.43 6.37
C SER A 72 -0.60 5.33 7.66
N LEU A 73 -0.46 6.30 8.58
CA LEU A 73 -1.28 6.33 9.80
C LEU A 73 -2.77 6.39 9.46
N ILE A 74 -3.15 7.31 8.59
CA ILE A 74 -4.56 7.49 8.20
C ILE A 74 -5.09 6.26 7.47
N GLN A 75 -4.33 5.67 6.58
CA GLN A 75 -4.73 4.48 5.83
C GLN A 75 -4.93 3.26 6.76
N ARG A 76 -4.04 3.07 7.75
CA ARG A 76 -4.14 1.99 8.73
C ARG A 76 -5.31 2.20 9.67
N VAL A 77 -5.40 3.36 10.32
CA VAL A 77 -6.49 3.68 11.25
C VAL A 77 -7.84 3.70 10.52
N GLY A 78 -7.86 4.12 9.26
CA GLY A 78 -9.03 4.08 8.41
C GLY A 78 -9.57 2.67 8.12
N ARG A 79 -8.84 1.59 8.44
CA ARG A 79 -9.38 0.22 8.41
C ARG A 79 -10.42 -0.02 9.50
N SER A 80 -10.36 0.72 10.61
CA SER A 80 -11.45 0.73 11.59
C SER A 80 -12.55 1.71 11.17
N GLY A 81 -13.80 1.43 11.51
CA GLY A 81 -14.90 2.37 11.28
C GLY A 81 -15.46 2.42 9.84
N HIS A 82 -15.44 1.32 9.10
CA HIS A 82 -15.94 1.24 7.72
C HIS A 82 -17.44 1.58 7.51
N LYS A 83 -18.22 1.81 8.56
CA LYS A 83 -19.60 2.30 8.45
C LYS A 83 -19.60 3.82 8.44
N LEU A 84 -20.43 4.43 7.61
CA LEU A 84 -20.54 5.89 7.41
C LEU A 84 -20.72 6.70 8.71
N ASP A 85 -21.25 6.06 9.76
CA ASP A 85 -21.53 6.70 11.04
C ASP A 85 -20.50 6.39 12.14
N LEU A 86 -19.44 5.65 11.84
CA LEU A 86 -18.43 5.26 12.84
C LEU A 86 -17.13 6.06 12.68
N VAL A 87 -16.63 6.53 13.81
CA VAL A 87 -15.31 7.17 13.89
C VAL A 87 -14.23 6.08 13.92
N SER A 88 -13.27 6.19 13.03
CA SER A 88 -12.09 5.32 13.02
C SER A 88 -11.28 5.44 14.31
N LYS A 89 -10.92 4.30 14.91
CA LYS A 89 -10.19 4.23 16.18
C LYS A 89 -8.81 3.63 15.99
N GLY A 90 -7.79 4.34 16.46
CA GLY A 90 -6.42 3.87 16.45
C GLY A 90 -5.70 4.17 17.74
N VAL A 91 -4.79 3.27 18.14
CA VAL A 91 -3.87 3.46 19.27
C VAL A 91 -2.44 3.25 18.73
N ILE A 92 -1.53 4.15 19.07
CA ILE A 92 -0.11 4.00 18.76
C ILE A 92 0.61 3.57 20.03
N VAL A 93 1.33 2.46 19.96
CA VAL A 93 2.18 1.93 21.04
C VAL A 93 3.63 2.22 20.66
N THR A 94 4.27 3.12 21.39
CA THR A 94 5.66 3.52 21.17
C THR A 94 6.61 2.80 22.13
N ALA A 95 7.87 2.62 21.73
CA ALA A 95 8.86 1.91 22.53
C ALA A 95 10.00 2.81 23.05
N PHE A 96 10.26 3.92 22.36
CA PHE A 96 11.38 4.82 22.65
C PHE A 96 10.94 6.29 22.62
N PRO A 97 11.66 7.22 23.31
CA PRO A 97 11.30 8.63 23.31
C PRO A 97 11.19 9.26 21.92
N ASP A 98 12.16 8.99 21.03
CA ASP A 98 12.15 9.52 19.66
C ASP A 98 10.96 9.01 18.86
N ASP A 99 10.64 7.73 18.98
CA ASP A 99 9.46 7.10 18.40
C ASP A 99 8.17 7.76 18.90
N THR A 100 8.12 8.08 20.20
CA THR A 100 6.97 8.78 20.80
C THR A 100 6.81 10.19 20.22
N MET A 101 7.88 10.94 20.08
CA MET A 101 7.83 12.30 19.51
C MET A 101 7.42 12.29 18.03
N GLU A 102 7.91 11.32 17.27
CA GLU A 102 7.51 11.12 15.88
C GLU A 102 6.01 10.74 15.77
N ALA A 103 5.53 9.82 16.60
CA ALA A 103 4.13 9.39 16.65
C ALA A 103 3.19 10.55 17.02
N ILE A 104 3.57 11.38 18.01
CA ILE A 104 2.80 12.59 18.38
C ILE A 104 2.74 13.57 17.19
N THR A 105 3.87 13.82 16.55
CA THR A 105 3.95 14.72 15.39
C THR A 105 3.08 14.22 14.23
N ALA A 106 3.19 12.93 13.89
CA ALA A 106 2.38 12.30 12.85
C ALA A 106 0.88 12.41 13.16
N THR A 107 0.50 12.15 14.41
CA THR A 107 -0.90 12.27 14.86
C THR A 107 -1.42 13.70 14.77
N GLN A 108 -0.66 14.69 15.23
CA GLN A 108 -1.05 16.09 15.14
C GLN A 108 -1.21 16.54 13.69
N ARG A 109 -0.31 16.12 12.79
CA ARG A 109 -0.41 16.42 11.36
C ARG A 109 -1.63 15.75 10.73
N ALA A 110 -1.93 14.50 11.11
CA ALA A 110 -3.13 13.80 10.65
C ALA A 110 -4.42 14.56 11.00
N TYR A 111 -4.55 15.03 12.25
CA TYR A 111 -5.70 15.85 12.67
C TYR A 111 -5.81 17.18 11.91
N LYS A 112 -4.69 17.75 11.47
CA LYS A 112 -4.66 18.99 10.68
C LYS A 112 -4.81 18.74 9.17
N GLY A 113 -4.95 17.49 8.72
CA GLY A 113 -4.99 17.15 7.29
C GLY A 113 -3.68 17.40 6.55
N MET A 114 -2.55 17.47 7.28
CA MET A 114 -1.22 17.77 6.72
C MET A 114 -0.53 16.47 6.30
N LEU A 115 -0.85 16.00 5.10
CA LEU A 115 -0.22 14.82 4.49
C LEU A 115 1.15 15.17 3.90
N GLU A 116 1.93 14.13 3.63
CA GLU A 116 3.14 14.23 2.82
C GLU A 116 2.78 14.62 1.39
N PRO A 117 3.60 15.46 0.72
CA PRO A 117 3.38 15.79 -0.68
C PRO A 117 3.53 14.55 -1.56
N LEU A 118 2.61 14.39 -2.51
CA LEU A 118 2.68 13.33 -3.50
C LEU A 118 3.73 13.68 -4.56
N HIS A 119 4.78 12.86 -4.68
CA HIS A 119 5.76 12.95 -5.73
C HIS A 119 5.43 11.96 -6.85
N ILE A 120 5.03 12.49 -7.99
CA ILE A 120 4.79 11.67 -9.19
C ILE A 120 6.12 11.49 -9.92
N HIS A 121 6.56 10.24 -10.08
CA HIS A 121 7.73 9.92 -10.90
C HIS A 121 7.40 10.15 -12.37
N GLU A 122 8.06 11.14 -12.98
CA GLU A 122 7.88 11.45 -14.40
C GLU A 122 8.88 10.69 -15.27
N ASN A 123 8.42 10.22 -16.42
CA ASN A 123 9.23 9.52 -17.42
C ASN A 123 10.01 8.31 -16.86
N ALA A 124 9.45 7.55 -15.94
CA ALA A 124 10.04 6.31 -15.43
C ALA A 124 10.23 5.30 -16.59
N LEU A 125 11.48 4.96 -16.92
CA LEU A 125 11.80 4.21 -18.16
C LEU A 125 11.43 2.73 -18.05
N ASP A 126 11.48 2.14 -16.87
CA ASP A 126 11.06 0.76 -16.58
C ASP A 126 9.56 0.59 -16.81
N VAL A 127 8.76 1.51 -16.25
CA VAL A 127 7.32 1.56 -16.49
C VAL A 127 7.01 1.85 -17.95
N LEU A 128 7.78 2.74 -18.61
CA LEU A 128 7.63 3.04 -20.02
C LEU A 128 7.86 1.80 -20.89
N ALA A 129 8.90 1.02 -20.60
CA ALA A 129 9.18 -0.24 -21.29
C ALA A 129 8.00 -1.21 -21.20
N HIS A 130 7.48 -1.40 -19.98
CA HIS A 130 6.31 -2.24 -19.75
C HIS A 130 5.06 -1.74 -20.51
N GLN A 131 4.82 -0.42 -20.54
CA GLN A 131 3.67 0.16 -21.27
C GLN A 131 3.82 0.03 -22.79
N VAL A 132 5.04 0.14 -23.34
CA VAL A 132 5.31 -0.09 -24.76
C VAL A 132 4.95 -1.51 -25.17
N VAL A 133 5.37 -2.50 -24.38
CA VAL A 133 4.99 -3.91 -24.59
C VAL A 133 3.48 -4.09 -24.52
N GLY A 134 2.82 -3.50 -23.51
CA GLY A 134 1.37 -3.56 -23.35
C GLY A 134 0.60 -2.97 -24.55
N ILE A 135 1.05 -1.82 -25.10
CA ILE A 135 0.45 -1.22 -26.30
C ILE A 135 0.58 -2.16 -27.51
N LEU A 136 1.75 -2.81 -27.67
CA LEU A 136 1.96 -3.77 -28.76
C LEU A 136 1.12 -5.02 -28.61
N MET A 137 0.94 -5.52 -27.39
CA MET A 137 0.06 -6.67 -27.13
C MET A 137 -1.41 -6.36 -27.42
N ASP A 138 -1.86 -5.14 -27.13
CA ASP A 138 -3.25 -4.71 -27.36
C ASP A 138 -3.53 -4.43 -28.83
N LYS A 139 -2.62 -3.73 -29.52
CA LYS A 139 -2.84 -3.22 -30.90
C LYS A 139 -2.16 -4.03 -32.00
N GLY A 140 -1.31 -4.99 -31.66
CA GLY A 140 -0.49 -5.76 -32.58
C GLY A 140 0.64 -4.93 -33.19
N ARG A 141 0.33 -3.94 -34.04
CA ARG A 141 1.29 -3.02 -34.69
C ARG A 141 0.90 -1.58 -34.41
N THR A 142 1.89 -0.75 -34.11
CA THR A 142 1.71 0.70 -33.92
C THR A 142 2.95 1.45 -34.39
N THR A 143 2.80 2.71 -34.82
CA THR A 143 3.94 3.58 -35.13
C THR A 143 4.45 4.22 -33.83
N LEU A 144 5.71 4.69 -33.87
CA LEU A 144 6.32 5.40 -32.73
C LEU A 144 5.50 6.64 -32.35
N GLU A 145 4.99 7.36 -33.34
CA GLU A 145 4.15 8.55 -33.14
C GLU A 145 2.82 8.23 -32.47
N GLN A 146 2.16 7.16 -32.89
CA GLN A 146 0.92 6.70 -32.25
C GLN A 146 1.16 6.25 -30.79
N ALA A 147 2.22 5.48 -30.55
CA ALA A 147 2.61 5.09 -29.20
C ALA A 147 2.92 6.32 -28.33
N LEU A 148 3.66 7.29 -28.84
CA LEU A 148 3.98 8.54 -28.14
C LEU A 148 2.71 9.32 -27.76
N GLN A 149 1.76 9.45 -28.69
CA GLN A 149 0.49 10.14 -28.42
C GLN A 149 -0.32 9.42 -27.34
N ILE A 150 -0.37 8.09 -27.34
CA ILE A 150 -1.06 7.31 -26.32
C ILE A 150 -0.41 7.54 -24.96
N LEU A 151 0.91 7.42 -24.88
CA LEU A 151 1.68 7.55 -23.64
C LEU A 151 1.59 8.95 -23.05
N LYS A 152 1.64 10.00 -23.85
CA LYS A 152 1.53 11.40 -23.38
C LYS A 152 0.17 11.76 -22.81
N ARG A 153 -0.86 10.94 -22.99
CA ARG A 153 -2.16 11.14 -22.32
C ARG A 153 -2.07 10.86 -20.81
N ALA A 154 -1.10 10.08 -20.36
CA ALA A 154 -0.84 9.86 -18.94
C ALA A 154 0.02 10.99 -18.38
N TYR A 155 -0.38 11.58 -17.25
CA TYR A 155 0.32 12.69 -16.61
C TYR A 155 1.84 12.44 -16.42
N PRO A 156 2.32 11.25 -15.98
CA PRO A 156 3.73 10.99 -15.82
C PRO A 156 4.55 11.09 -17.11
N TYR A 157 3.90 10.94 -18.27
CA TYR A 157 4.57 10.95 -19.59
C TYR A 157 4.22 12.15 -20.45
N ARG A 158 3.57 13.19 -19.89
CA ARG A 158 3.20 14.40 -20.65
C ARG A 158 4.38 15.11 -21.32
N SER A 159 5.57 15.02 -20.70
CA SER A 159 6.84 15.57 -21.19
C SER A 159 7.72 14.55 -21.93
N LEU A 160 7.22 13.35 -22.21
CA LEU A 160 7.97 12.30 -22.90
C LEU A 160 8.37 12.77 -24.31
N THR A 161 9.67 12.65 -24.63
CA THR A 161 10.18 12.97 -25.94
C THR A 161 10.22 11.74 -26.85
N ARG A 162 10.19 11.98 -28.16
CA ARG A 162 10.31 10.92 -29.18
C ARG A 162 11.63 10.14 -29.04
N GLU A 163 12.71 10.83 -28.73
CA GLU A 163 14.03 10.24 -28.52
C GLU A 163 14.05 9.26 -27.37
N LYS A 164 13.56 9.67 -26.19
CA LYS A 164 13.47 8.79 -25.03
C LYS A 164 12.61 7.56 -25.29
N LEU A 165 11.48 7.73 -26.01
CA LEU A 165 10.65 6.58 -26.38
C LEU A 165 11.41 5.64 -27.33
N LEU A 166 12.14 6.17 -28.31
CA LEU A 166 12.93 5.37 -29.23
C LEU A 166 14.04 4.58 -28.51
N ASP A 167 14.71 5.20 -27.54
CA ASP A 167 15.73 4.53 -26.70
C ASP A 167 15.14 3.33 -25.96
N VAL A 168 13.96 3.50 -25.36
CA VAL A 168 13.28 2.40 -24.67
C VAL A 168 12.83 1.30 -25.65
N VAL A 169 12.30 1.67 -26.82
CA VAL A 169 11.92 0.68 -27.85
C VAL A 169 13.14 -0.13 -28.29
N ASN A 170 14.27 0.53 -28.54
CA ASN A 170 15.53 -0.13 -28.92
C ASN A 170 16.07 -1.05 -27.80
N TYR A 171 15.85 -0.68 -26.52
CA TYR A 171 16.23 -1.51 -25.39
C TYR A 171 15.39 -2.78 -25.31
N VAL A 172 14.07 -2.66 -25.50
CA VAL A 172 13.13 -3.78 -25.40
C VAL A 172 13.26 -4.74 -26.60
N HIS A 173 13.73 -4.24 -27.75
CA HIS A 173 13.91 -5.04 -28.98
C HIS A 173 15.15 -5.97 -28.93
N LYS A 174 16.11 -5.73 -28.01
CA LYS A 174 17.29 -6.60 -27.84
C LYS A 174 16.96 -7.90 -27.16
#